data_2bbb70b44476d5ff42d51f86ebe10110
#
_entry.id   2bbb70b44476d5ff42d51f86ebe10110
#
_cell.length_a   1.000
_cell.length_b   1.000
_cell.length_c   1.000
_cell.angle_alpha   90.00
_cell.angle_beta   90.00
_cell.angle_gamma   90.00
#
_symmetry.space_group_name_H-M   'P 1'
#
loop_
_entity.id
_entity.type
_entity.pdbx_description
1 polymer ?
#
loop_
_entity_poly.entity_id
_entity_poly.type
_entity_poly.pdbx_seq_one_letter_code
_entity_poly.pdbx_strand_id
1 'polypeptide(L)'
;NLTFIPSFKDPPYDEYIDAIIQGGIKIVETAGRNPEKYMPQLKEADIKVIHKCTSVRHSLKAEAIGCDAVSVDGFECGGHPGEDDVPNGILLPRAAEELKIPFVASGGMANARSLVSALAFGAEGMNMGTRFIATKEAPVHDNVKQRLVEASELETRLVMRLSLIHI
;
A
#
# COMPACT_ATOMS: atom_id res chain seq x y z
N ASN A 1 0.11 -9.25 -4.62
CA ASN A 1 0.17 -8.58 -3.31
C ASN A 1 0.16 -9.63 -2.19
N LEU A 2 1.03 -9.46 -1.19
CA LEU A 2 1.10 -10.25 0.03
C LEU A 2 0.87 -9.35 1.24
N THR A 3 -0.15 -9.65 2.04
CA THR A 3 -0.51 -8.85 3.21
C THR A 3 -0.22 -9.62 4.49
N PHE A 4 0.75 -9.16 5.28
CA PHE A 4 1.17 -9.74 6.55
C PHE A 4 0.41 -9.11 7.73
N ILE A 5 -0.93 -9.21 7.70
CA ILE A 5 -1.77 -8.71 8.79
C ILE A 5 -1.93 -9.81 9.85
N PRO A 6 -1.90 -9.47 11.15
CA PRO A 6 -2.19 -10.42 12.21
C PRO A 6 -3.54 -11.11 12.00
N SER A 7 -3.57 -12.43 12.06
CA SER A 7 -4.79 -13.24 11.92
C SER A 7 -4.83 -14.31 12.99
N PHE A 8 -6.01 -14.86 13.29
CA PHE A 8 -6.16 -15.95 14.25
C PHE A 8 -5.37 -17.21 13.85
N LYS A 9 -5.17 -17.40 12.55
CA LYS A 9 -4.34 -18.45 11.97
C LYS A 9 -3.53 -17.80 10.86
N ASP A 10 -2.21 -17.82 11.00
CA ASP A 10 -1.34 -17.28 9.97
C ASP A 10 -1.55 -18.04 8.65
N PRO A 11 -1.71 -17.31 7.54
CA PRO A 11 -1.71 -17.90 6.20
C PRO A 11 -0.40 -18.65 5.93
N PRO A 12 -0.39 -19.64 5.03
CA PRO A 12 0.82 -20.37 4.68
C PRO A 12 1.75 -19.51 3.78
N TYR A 13 2.34 -18.47 4.35
CA TYR A 13 3.15 -17.51 3.60
C TYR A 13 4.34 -18.14 2.89
N ASP A 14 4.95 -19.17 3.47
CA ASP A 14 6.08 -19.88 2.82
C ASP A 14 5.61 -20.54 1.51
N GLU A 15 4.42 -21.17 1.49
CA GLU A 15 3.83 -21.73 0.27
C GLU A 15 3.47 -20.64 -0.76
N TYR A 16 3.02 -19.46 -0.30
CA TYR A 16 2.73 -18.34 -1.19
C TYR A 16 4.00 -17.78 -1.85
N ILE A 17 5.09 -17.68 -1.11
CA ILE A 17 6.39 -17.27 -1.65
C ILE A 17 6.88 -18.29 -2.68
N ASP A 18 6.80 -19.59 -2.39
CA ASP A 18 7.16 -20.65 -3.33
C ASP A 18 6.33 -20.58 -4.62
N ALA A 19 5.01 -20.37 -4.50
CA ALA A 19 4.12 -20.23 -5.66
C ALA A 19 4.45 -18.97 -6.51
N ILE A 20 4.82 -17.86 -5.87
CA ILE A 20 5.25 -16.63 -6.54
C ILE A 20 6.53 -16.89 -7.35
N ILE A 21 7.52 -17.55 -6.75
CA ILE A 21 8.80 -17.87 -7.39
C ILE A 21 8.58 -18.83 -8.56
N GLN A 22 7.85 -19.93 -8.34
CA GLN A 22 7.54 -20.93 -9.37
C GLN A 22 6.68 -20.34 -10.51
N GLY A 23 5.80 -19.40 -10.19
CA GLY A 23 4.97 -18.68 -11.18
C GLY A 23 5.73 -17.65 -12.01
N GLY A 24 7.02 -17.43 -11.74
CA GLY A 24 7.86 -16.47 -12.48
C GLY A 24 7.47 -15.00 -12.28
N ILE A 25 6.79 -14.67 -11.17
CA ILE A 25 6.41 -13.31 -10.83
C ILE A 25 7.68 -12.47 -10.59
N LYS A 26 7.74 -11.27 -11.16
CA LYS A 26 8.93 -10.41 -11.10
C LYS A 26 8.80 -9.25 -10.10
N ILE A 27 7.60 -8.90 -9.71
CA ILE A 27 7.33 -7.80 -8.78
C ILE A 27 6.29 -8.24 -7.76
N VAL A 28 6.59 -8.06 -6.49
CA VAL A 28 5.67 -8.34 -5.38
C VAL A 28 5.48 -7.07 -4.56
N GLU A 29 4.22 -6.72 -4.34
CA GLU A 29 3.87 -5.75 -3.33
C GLU A 29 3.61 -6.46 -2.00
N THR A 30 4.18 -5.96 -0.91
CA THR A 30 3.94 -6.45 0.44
C THR A 30 3.29 -5.37 1.31
N ALA A 31 2.48 -5.76 2.27
CA ALA A 31 1.78 -4.84 3.17
C ALA A 31 1.69 -5.41 4.59
N GLY A 32 1.43 -4.56 5.57
CA GLY A 32 1.28 -4.95 6.97
C GLY A 32 2.62 -5.08 7.69
N ARG A 33 2.90 -6.24 8.28
CA ARG A 33 4.17 -6.46 9.00
C ARG A 33 5.37 -6.45 8.05
N ASN A 34 6.54 -6.16 8.63
CA ASN A 34 7.82 -6.14 7.92
C ASN A 34 8.10 -7.45 7.16
N PRO A 35 8.38 -7.41 5.84
CA PRO A 35 8.65 -8.59 5.02
C PRO A 35 10.07 -9.17 5.19
N GLU A 36 10.87 -8.69 6.13
CA GLU A 36 12.29 -9.00 6.31
C GLU A 36 12.61 -10.51 6.24
N LYS A 37 11.74 -11.35 6.84
CA LYS A 37 11.88 -12.82 6.80
C LYS A 37 11.99 -13.38 5.37
N TYR A 38 11.25 -12.80 4.43
CA TYR A 38 11.09 -13.32 3.07
C TYR A 38 12.00 -12.63 2.04
N MET A 39 12.66 -11.54 2.45
CA MET A 39 13.54 -10.78 1.54
C MET A 39 14.65 -11.63 0.91
N PRO A 40 15.36 -12.52 1.66
CA PRO A 40 16.41 -13.34 1.05
C PRO A 40 15.91 -14.20 -0.12
N GLN A 41 14.81 -14.92 0.05
CA GLN A 41 14.23 -15.79 -0.98
C GLN A 41 13.75 -15.00 -2.21
N LEU A 42 13.09 -13.86 -1.98
CA LEU A 42 12.61 -12.99 -3.05
C LEU A 42 13.75 -12.38 -3.85
N LYS A 43 14.83 -11.97 -3.19
CA LYS A 43 16.01 -11.41 -3.83
C LYS A 43 16.81 -12.47 -4.62
N GLU A 44 16.96 -13.69 -4.09
CA GLU A 44 17.58 -14.79 -4.79
C GLU A 44 16.84 -15.15 -6.09
N ALA A 45 15.52 -15.01 -6.11
CA ALA A 45 14.68 -15.21 -7.29
C ALA A 45 14.60 -13.98 -8.22
N ASP A 46 15.39 -12.92 -7.97
CA ASP A 46 15.39 -11.65 -8.72
C ASP A 46 13.98 -11.00 -8.76
N ILE A 47 13.26 -11.06 -7.64
CA ILE A 47 11.95 -10.45 -7.49
C ILE A 47 12.09 -9.07 -6.85
N LYS A 48 11.51 -8.05 -7.47
CA LYS A 48 11.44 -6.70 -6.93
C LYS A 48 10.34 -6.60 -5.88
N VAL A 49 10.64 -5.97 -4.75
CA VAL A 49 9.72 -5.84 -3.63
C VAL A 49 9.35 -4.39 -3.41
N ILE A 50 8.05 -4.11 -3.46
CA ILE A 50 7.46 -2.82 -3.09
C ILE A 50 6.75 -3.02 -1.74
N HIS A 51 7.13 -2.29 -0.69
CA HIS A 51 6.47 -2.42 0.62
C HIS A 51 5.58 -1.24 0.93
N LYS A 52 4.34 -1.51 1.39
CA LYS A 52 3.41 -0.48 1.84
C LYS A 52 3.76 0.01 3.23
N CYS A 53 3.90 1.32 3.38
CA CYS A 53 4.29 1.99 4.61
C CYS A 53 3.37 3.19 4.88
N THR A 54 2.97 3.37 6.13
CA THR A 54 2.10 4.47 6.57
C THR A 54 2.87 5.57 7.31
N SER A 55 4.20 5.46 7.38
CA SER A 55 5.07 6.47 7.99
C SER A 55 6.46 6.48 7.35
N VAL A 56 7.15 7.61 7.44
CA VAL A 56 8.55 7.73 6.97
C VAL A 56 9.47 6.75 7.70
N ARG A 57 9.27 6.56 9.00
CA ARG A 57 10.04 5.59 9.79
C ARG A 57 9.93 4.16 9.24
N HIS A 58 8.72 3.72 8.89
CA HIS A 58 8.51 2.39 8.30
C HIS A 58 9.09 2.31 6.89
N SER A 59 9.00 3.39 6.11
CA SER A 59 9.59 3.48 4.77
C SER A 59 11.12 3.36 4.80
N LEU A 60 11.77 4.03 5.72
CA LEU A 60 13.23 3.89 5.95
C LEU A 60 13.62 2.48 6.41
N LYS A 61 12.80 1.83 7.25
CA LYS A 61 13.03 0.43 7.62
C LYS A 61 12.88 -0.49 6.43
N ALA A 62 11.88 -0.29 5.56
CA ALA A 62 11.70 -1.05 4.33
C ALA A 62 12.91 -0.88 3.38
N GLU A 63 13.41 0.34 3.22
CA GLU A 63 14.66 0.61 2.48
C GLU A 63 15.83 -0.17 3.08
N ALA A 64 16.02 -0.09 4.40
CA ALA A 64 17.14 -0.72 5.09
C ALA A 64 17.18 -2.25 4.97
N ILE A 65 16.02 -2.91 4.86
CA ILE A 65 15.93 -4.35 4.65
C ILE A 65 16.01 -4.78 3.18
N GLY A 66 16.20 -3.81 2.26
CA GLY A 66 16.46 -4.06 0.84
C GLY A 66 15.21 -4.10 -0.04
N CYS A 67 14.08 -3.49 0.35
CA CYS A 67 12.98 -3.26 -0.59
C CYS A 67 13.46 -2.38 -1.76
N ASP A 68 12.92 -2.64 -2.96
CA ASP A 68 13.31 -1.89 -4.17
C ASP A 68 12.54 -0.58 -4.30
N ALA A 69 11.35 -0.51 -3.71
CA ALA A 69 10.51 0.68 -3.64
C ALA A 69 9.56 0.60 -2.44
N VAL A 70 8.93 1.71 -2.10
CA VAL A 70 7.85 1.75 -1.11
C VAL A 70 6.58 2.38 -1.69
N SER A 71 5.43 1.92 -1.20
CA SER A 71 4.15 2.60 -1.37
C SER A 71 3.85 3.36 -0.09
N VAL A 72 3.85 4.69 -0.16
CA VAL A 72 3.65 5.55 1.00
C VAL A 72 2.18 5.90 1.10
N ASP A 73 1.53 5.36 2.12
CA ASP A 73 0.08 5.46 2.32
C ASP A 73 -0.23 6.55 3.36
N GLY A 74 -0.81 7.67 2.91
CA GLY A 74 -1.33 8.69 3.80
C GLY A 74 -2.61 8.29 4.53
N PHE A 75 -3.01 9.07 5.52
CA PHE A 75 -4.25 8.85 6.29
C PHE A 75 -5.50 8.72 5.41
N GLU A 76 -5.51 9.32 4.23
CA GLU A 76 -6.61 9.28 3.26
C GLU A 76 -6.81 7.90 2.62
N CYS A 77 -5.96 6.92 2.90
CA CYS A 77 -6.09 5.60 2.31
C CYS A 77 -7.35 4.88 2.81
N GLY A 78 -8.00 4.14 1.91
CA GLY A 78 -9.07 3.22 2.27
C GLY A 78 -8.51 1.93 2.88
N GLY A 79 -9.27 1.26 3.73
CA GLY A 79 -8.86 0.02 4.38
C GLY A 79 -8.17 0.25 5.72
N HIS A 80 -6.89 -0.04 5.82
CA HIS A 80 -6.10 0.08 7.05
C HIS A 80 -5.16 1.30 6.97
N PRO A 81 -5.60 2.52 7.36
CA PRO A 81 -4.69 3.63 7.53
C PRO A 81 -3.69 3.33 8.66
N GLY A 82 -2.56 3.99 8.67
CA GLY A 82 -1.58 3.87 9.73
C GLY A 82 -2.11 4.33 11.10
N GLU A 83 -1.34 4.10 12.14
CA GLU A 83 -1.66 4.54 13.51
C GLU A 83 -1.64 6.06 13.64
N ASP A 84 -0.81 6.71 12.83
CA ASP A 84 -0.63 8.16 12.81
C ASP A 84 -1.54 8.79 11.74
N ASP A 85 -2.34 9.77 12.10
CA ASP A 85 -3.29 10.47 11.21
C ASP A 85 -2.53 11.49 10.32
N VAL A 86 -1.47 11.07 9.62
CA VAL A 86 -0.64 11.96 8.80
C VAL A 86 -1.14 11.97 7.36
N PRO A 87 -1.63 13.12 6.85
CA PRO A 87 -2.09 13.23 5.47
C PRO A 87 -0.92 13.28 4.48
N ASN A 88 -1.20 12.92 3.23
CA ASN A 88 -0.23 12.88 2.14
C ASN A 88 0.49 14.22 1.90
N GLY A 89 -0.19 15.34 2.11
CA GLY A 89 0.44 16.68 1.99
C GLY A 89 1.61 16.93 2.93
N ILE A 90 1.74 16.15 4.00
CA ILE A 90 2.87 16.18 4.93
C ILE A 90 3.78 14.97 4.72
N LEU A 91 3.17 13.79 4.57
CA LEU A 91 3.90 12.52 4.56
C LEU A 91 4.79 12.36 3.32
N LEU A 92 4.26 12.68 2.11
CA LEU A 92 5.00 12.48 0.86
C LEU A 92 6.22 13.39 0.71
N PRO A 93 6.14 14.73 0.97
CA PRO A 93 7.33 15.58 0.96
C PRO A 93 8.40 15.10 1.94
N ARG A 94 8.00 14.66 3.15
CA ARG A 94 8.95 14.12 4.11
C ARG A 94 9.57 12.80 3.65
N ALA A 95 8.80 11.92 3.01
CA ALA A 95 9.34 10.70 2.41
C ALA A 95 10.37 11.02 1.31
N ALA A 96 10.09 12.02 0.46
CA ALA A 96 11.00 12.45 -0.61
C ALA A 96 12.32 13.03 -0.09
N GLU A 97 12.33 13.68 1.09
CA GLU A 97 13.55 14.19 1.71
C GLU A 97 14.44 13.09 2.30
N GLU A 98 13.85 11.98 2.76
CA GLU A 98 14.55 10.97 3.56
C GLU A 98 14.91 9.69 2.77
N LEU A 99 14.04 9.28 1.82
CA LEU A 99 14.21 8.04 1.07
C LEU A 99 15.23 8.18 -0.05
N LYS A 100 15.99 7.12 -0.28
CA LYS A 100 16.94 6.97 -1.41
C LYS A 100 16.43 6.02 -2.48
N ILE A 101 15.40 5.23 -2.17
CA ILE A 101 14.72 4.35 -3.13
C ILE A 101 13.45 5.04 -3.64
N PRO A 102 12.97 4.68 -4.85
CA PRO A 102 11.73 5.25 -5.39
C PRO A 102 10.53 4.94 -4.51
N PHE A 103 9.55 5.83 -4.52
CA PHE A 103 8.27 5.58 -3.85
C PHE A 103 7.08 6.01 -4.70
N VAL A 104 5.93 5.38 -4.45
CA VAL A 104 4.64 5.76 -5.03
C VAL A 104 3.73 6.31 -3.94
N ALA A 105 2.95 7.32 -4.29
CA ALA A 105 1.96 7.92 -3.41
C ALA A 105 0.70 7.04 -3.35
N SER A 106 0.17 6.80 -2.17
CA SER A 106 -1.06 6.04 -1.94
C SER A 106 -1.96 6.72 -0.91
N GLY A 107 -3.26 6.49 -0.99
CA GLY A 107 -4.24 7.18 -0.16
C GLY A 107 -4.77 8.46 -0.83
N GLY A 108 -6.09 8.53 -1.05
CA GLY A 108 -6.74 9.68 -1.69
C GLY A 108 -6.40 9.87 -3.18
N MET A 109 -5.62 8.99 -3.78
CA MET A 109 -5.20 9.06 -5.18
C MET A 109 -6.26 8.46 -6.10
N ALA A 110 -6.81 9.26 -7.03
CA ALA A 110 -7.95 8.81 -7.84
C ALA A 110 -7.98 9.28 -9.30
N ASN A 111 -7.21 10.28 -9.69
CA ASN A 111 -7.29 10.88 -11.03
C ASN A 111 -5.98 11.57 -11.43
N ALA A 112 -5.97 12.21 -12.63
CA ALA A 112 -4.79 12.89 -13.15
C ALA A 112 -4.27 14.02 -12.24
N ARG A 113 -5.15 14.74 -11.53
CA ARG A 113 -4.72 15.79 -10.59
C ARG A 113 -3.98 15.19 -9.40
N SER A 114 -4.44 14.03 -8.90
CA SER A 114 -3.74 13.29 -7.85
C SER A 114 -2.35 12.83 -8.33
N LEU A 115 -2.22 12.40 -9.59
CA LEU A 115 -0.91 12.05 -10.16
C LEU A 115 0.02 13.26 -10.21
N VAL A 116 -0.46 14.40 -10.68
CA VAL A 116 0.34 15.64 -10.73
C VAL A 116 0.80 16.04 -9.33
N SER A 117 -0.09 15.97 -8.33
CA SER A 117 0.29 16.27 -6.94
C SER A 117 1.29 15.27 -6.38
N ALA A 118 1.12 13.97 -6.65
CA ALA A 118 2.06 12.94 -6.22
C ALA A 118 3.48 13.18 -6.78
N LEU A 119 3.58 13.47 -8.09
CA LEU A 119 4.85 13.82 -8.74
C LEU A 119 5.47 15.10 -8.17
N ALA A 120 4.64 16.13 -7.90
CA ALA A 120 5.10 17.37 -7.28
C ALA A 120 5.61 17.18 -5.85
N PHE A 121 5.11 16.19 -5.13
CA PHE A 121 5.58 15.78 -3.80
C PHE A 121 6.81 14.85 -3.84
N GLY A 122 7.33 14.54 -5.02
CA GLY A 122 8.53 13.73 -5.19
C GLY A 122 8.30 12.23 -5.37
N ALA A 123 7.05 11.77 -5.48
CA ALA A 123 6.76 10.36 -5.80
C ALA A 123 7.00 10.08 -7.29
N GLU A 124 7.34 8.83 -7.63
CA GLU A 124 7.51 8.36 -9.02
C GLU A 124 6.17 7.98 -9.70
N GLY A 125 5.10 7.94 -8.94
CA GLY A 125 3.77 7.58 -9.41
C GLY A 125 2.76 7.50 -8.29
N MET A 126 1.60 6.89 -8.56
CA MET A 126 0.56 6.71 -7.53
C MET A 126 -0.04 5.31 -7.55
N ASN A 127 -0.52 4.88 -6.39
CA ASN A 127 -1.30 3.67 -6.19
C ASN A 127 -2.77 4.04 -5.95
N MET A 128 -3.70 3.34 -6.60
CA MET A 128 -5.13 3.60 -6.50
C MET A 128 -5.87 2.32 -6.07
N GLY A 129 -6.70 2.40 -5.03
CA GLY A 129 -7.56 1.31 -4.58
C GLY A 129 -9.02 1.53 -4.97
N THR A 130 -9.70 2.45 -4.30
CA THR A 130 -11.13 2.72 -4.44
C THR A 130 -11.56 3.03 -5.88
N ARG A 131 -10.72 3.72 -6.64
CA ARG A 131 -10.98 4.00 -8.06
C ARG A 131 -11.12 2.73 -8.87
N PHE A 132 -10.28 1.72 -8.64
CA PHE A 132 -10.36 0.44 -9.32
C PHE A 132 -11.48 -0.45 -8.80
N ILE A 133 -11.85 -0.36 -7.50
CA ILE A 133 -13.02 -1.05 -6.97
C ILE A 133 -14.30 -0.63 -7.69
N ALA A 134 -14.42 0.64 -8.09
CA ALA A 134 -15.56 1.18 -8.80
C ALA A 134 -15.61 0.83 -10.29
N THR A 135 -14.62 0.11 -10.84
CA THR A 135 -14.62 -0.31 -12.25
C THR A 135 -15.56 -1.49 -12.52
N LYS A 136 -15.95 -1.67 -13.79
CA LYS A 136 -16.81 -2.78 -14.20
C LYS A 136 -16.14 -4.13 -13.98
N GLU A 137 -14.82 -4.21 -14.16
CA GLU A 137 -14.01 -5.41 -14.07
C GLU A 137 -13.77 -5.89 -12.63
N ALA A 138 -13.91 -5.01 -11.63
CA ALA A 138 -13.71 -5.40 -10.24
C ALA A 138 -14.75 -6.46 -9.81
N PRO A 139 -14.33 -7.59 -9.21
CA PRO A 139 -15.25 -8.65 -8.77
C PRO A 139 -15.95 -8.28 -7.45
N VAL A 140 -16.57 -7.11 -7.42
CA VAL A 140 -17.28 -6.54 -6.28
C VAL A 140 -18.74 -6.34 -6.66
N HIS A 141 -19.65 -6.55 -5.71
CA HIS A 141 -21.08 -6.42 -5.95
C HIS A 141 -21.45 -5.00 -6.43
N ASP A 142 -22.35 -4.90 -7.42
CA ASP A 142 -22.70 -3.63 -8.08
C ASP A 142 -23.22 -2.56 -7.11
N ASN A 143 -23.96 -2.95 -6.07
CA ASN A 143 -24.43 -2.00 -5.04
C ASN A 143 -23.26 -1.31 -4.32
N VAL A 144 -22.12 -2.00 -4.11
CA VAL A 144 -20.93 -1.40 -3.52
C VAL A 144 -20.30 -0.39 -4.48
N LYS A 145 -20.20 -0.76 -5.77
CA LYS A 145 -19.71 0.16 -6.81
C LYS A 145 -20.58 1.40 -6.92
N GLN A 146 -21.89 1.20 -6.98
CA GLN A 146 -22.85 2.31 -7.05
C GLN A 146 -22.74 3.23 -5.83
N ARG A 147 -22.61 2.66 -4.63
CA ARG A 147 -22.42 3.44 -3.41
C ARG A 147 -21.14 4.27 -3.44
N LEU A 148 -20.04 3.72 -3.98
CA LEU A 148 -18.79 4.45 -4.14
C LEU A 148 -18.89 5.62 -5.14
N VAL A 149 -19.68 5.44 -6.21
CA VAL A 149 -19.90 6.48 -7.22
C VAL A 149 -20.78 7.62 -6.68
N GLU A 150 -21.77 7.29 -5.86
CA GLU A 150 -22.73 8.26 -5.30
C GLU A 150 -22.20 8.97 -4.05
N ALA A 151 -21.20 8.39 -3.36
CA ALA A 151 -20.67 8.94 -2.13
C ALA A 151 -19.96 10.28 -2.35
N SER A 152 -20.20 11.21 -1.44
CA SER A 152 -19.44 12.44 -1.33
C SER A 152 -18.17 12.24 -0.49
N GLU A 153 -17.28 13.23 -0.49
CA GLU A 153 -16.08 13.24 0.34
C GLU A 153 -16.35 13.20 1.85
N LEU A 154 -17.59 13.53 2.27
CA LEU A 154 -17.99 13.55 3.68
C LEU A 154 -18.46 12.19 4.18
N GLU A 155 -18.61 11.20 3.31
CA GLU A 155 -19.19 9.90 3.66
C GLU A 155 -18.14 8.82 3.98
N THR A 156 -16.86 9.16 3.89
CA THR A 156 -15.77 8.30 4.40
C THR A 156 -15.70 8.42 5.92
N ARG A 157 -15.63 7.29 6.61
CA ARG A 157 -15.56 7.23 8.07
C ARG A 157 -14.46 6.29 8.52
N LEU A 158 -13.77 6.68 9.58
CA LEU A 158 -12.87 5.80 10.30
C LEU A 158 -13.69 4.97 11.30
N VAL A 159 -13.60 3.64 11.20
CA VAL A 159 -14.28 2.70 12.08
C VAL A 159 -13.25 1.87 12.85
N MET A 160 -13.58 1.47 14.06
CA MET A 160 -12.74 0.62 14.92
C MET A 160 -11.31 1.15 15.15
N ARG A 161 -11.18 2.45 15.44
CA ARG A 161 -9.89 3.13 15.61
C ARG A 161 -8.96 2.51 16.67
N LEU A 162 -9.50 1.79 17.65
CA LEU A 162 -8.75 1.16 18.74
C LEU A 162 -8.32 -0.29 18.44
N SER A 163 -8.69 -0.82 17.29
CA SER A 163 -8.31 -2.15 16.85
C SER A 163 -7.15 -2.04 15.85
N LEU A 164 -6.16 -2.92 15.99
CA LEU A 164 -5.13 -3.11 14.96
C LEU A 164 -5.72 -3.64 13.64
N ILE A 165 -7.02 -3.86 13.60
CA ILE A 165 -7.82 -4.23 12.44
C ILE A 165 -8.79 -3.09 12.21
N HIS A 166 -8.40 -2.11 11.41
CA HIS A 166 -9.31 -1.08 10.93
C HIS A 166 -10.03 -1.61 9.68
N ILE A 167 -11.31 -1.86 9.80
CA ILE A 167 -12.18 -2.26 8.69
C ILE A 167 -12.93 -1.05 8.17
#